data_c6fab9ff2606baab4c6bb5bbe7b7511d
#
_entry.id   c6fab9ff2606baab4c6bb5bbe7b7511d
#
_cell.length_a   1.000
_cell.length_b   1.000
_cell.length_c   1.000
_cell.angle_alpha   90.00
_cell.angle_beta   90.00
_cell.angle_gamma   90.00
#
_symmetry.space_group_name_H-M   'P 1'
#
loop_
_entity.id
_entity.type
_entity.pdbx_description
1 polymer ?
#
loop_
_entity_poly.entity_id
_entity_poly.type
_entity_poly.pdbx_seq_one_letter_code
_entity_poly.pdbx_strand_id
1 'polypeptide(L)'
;MNLENFKQAIEGQKTIRITHKMARGDGYVTVSRKVEVSDLTVGESGLVQYTCYLAGVCRHVLTRVSEVVKVESVITIDDWNFAQSAWDVMHDMHGLRGM
;
A
#
# COMPACT_ATOMS: atom_id res chain seq x y z
N MET A 1 -15.88 0.30 1.15
CA MET A 1 -15.60 0.41 2.60
C MET A 1 -16.19 1.72 3.09
N ASN A 2 -16.70 1.77 4.30
CA ASN A 2 -17.19 3.03 4.85
C ASN A 2 -16.10 3.72 5.67
N LEU A 3 -16.34 4.98 6.01
CA LEU A 3 -15.34 5.81 6.69
C LEU A 3 -14.94 5.25 8.06
N GLU A 4 -15.90 4.78 8.81
CA GLU A 4 -15.63 4.25 10.15
C GLU A 4 -14.79 2.97 10.08
N ASN A 5 -15.14 2.08 9.18
CA ASN A 5 -14.36 0.85 8.96
C ASN A 5 -12.94 1.16 8.51
N PHE A 6 -12.78 2.16 7.66
CA PHE A 6 -11.47 2.58 7.19
C PHE A 6 -10.64 3.13 8.34
N LYS A 7 -11.20 3.99 9.16
CA LYS A 7 -10.51 4.55 10.32
C LYS A 7 -10.09 3.46 11.29
N GLN A 8 -10.95 2.48 11.53
CA GLN A 8 -10.64 1.35 12.40
C GLN A 8 -9.51 0.50 11.81
N ALA A 9 -9.51 0.32 10.50
CA ALA A 9 -8.50 -0.50 9.83
C ALA A 9 -7.09 0.09 9.92
N ILE A 10 -6.99 1.42 9.98
CA ILE A 10 -5.69 2.08 10.05
C ILE A 10 -5.25 2.40 11.49
N GLU A 11 -6.15 2.25 12.44
CA GLU A 11 -5.87 2.61 13.83
C GLU A 11 -4.75 1.75 14.39
N GLY A 12 -3.74 2.39 14.94
CA GLY A 12 -2.60 1.71 15.53
C GLY A 12 -1.63 1.11 14.54
N GLN A 13 -1.86 1.29 13.24
CA GLN A 13 -0.98 0.75 12.21
C GLN A 13 0.08 1.77 11.83
N LYS A 14 1.28 1.31 11.53
CA LYS A 14 2.34 2.14 10.99
C LYS A 14 2.35 2.12 9.48
N THR A 15 2.25 0.93 8.92
CA THR A 15 2.29 0.72 7.47
C THR A 15 1.12 -0.15 7.08
N ILE A 16 0.45 0.22 6.02
CA ILE A 16 -0.69 -0.52 5.50
C ILE A 16 -0.52 -0.77 4.00
N ARG A 17 -1.21 -1.77 3.53
CA ARG A 17 -1.42 -1.95 2.10
C ARG A 17 -2.86 -1.56 1.82
N ILE A 18 -3.03 -0.53 1.02
CA ILE A 18 -4.35 -0.05 0.64
C ILE A 18 -4.63 -0.50 -0.78
N THR A 19 -5.80 -1.08 -0.99
CA THR A 19 -6.26 -1.52 -2.32
C THR A 19 -7.51 -0.73 -2.64
N HIS A 20 -7.49 0.01 -3.73
CA HIS A 20 -8.62 0.84 -4.11
C HIS A 20 -8.77 0.92 -5.62
N LYS A 21 -9.92 1.35 -6.06
CA LYS A 21 -10.20 1.61 -7.46
C LYS A 21 -9.66 2.99 -7.85
N MET A 22 -9.21 3.09 -9.07
CA MET A 22 -8.72 4.35 -9.62
C MET A 22 -9.24 4.48 -11.03
N ALA A 23 -9.78 5.64 -11.36
CA ALA A 23 -10.29 5.90 -12.69
C ALA A 23 -9.15 5.92 -13.70
N ARG A 24 -9.35 5.28 -14.83
CA ARG A 24 -8.36 5.25 -15.90
C ARG A 24 -9.07 5.11 -17.22
N GLY A 25 -8.95 6.14 -18.07
CA GLY A 25 -9.67 6.18 -19.31
C GLY A 25 -11.17 6.13 -19.08
N ASP A 26 -11.85 5.18 -19.70
CA ASP A 26 -13.30 5.04 -19.58
C ASP A 26 -13.72 4.11 -18.45
N GLY A 27 -12.79 3.57 -17.72
CA GLY A 27 -13.12 2.61 -16.68
C GLY A 27 -12.29 2.81 -15.44
N TYR A 28 -12.17 1.74 -14.66
CA TYR A 28 -11.42 1.74 -13.41
C TYR A 28 -10.41 0.61 -13.41
N VAL A 29 -9.29 0.86 -12.77
CA VAL A 29 -8.33 -0.19 -12.44
C VAL A 29 -8.24 -0.29 -10.93
N THR A 30 -7.88 -1.46 -10.44
CA THR A 30 -7.66 -1.65 -9.01
C THR A 30 -6.16 -1.59 -8.76
N VAL A 31 -5.75 -0.74 -7.84
CA VAL A 31 -4.34 -0.60 -7.48
C VAL A 31 -4.14 -0.97 -6.02
N SER A 32 -2.99 -1.50 -5.71
CA SER A 32 -2.62 -1.87 -4.35
C SER A 32 -1.29 -1.22 -4.04
N ARG A 33 -1.23 -0.44 -2.97
CA ARG A 33 -0.06 0.36 -2.62
C ARG A 33 0.28 0.20 -1.16
N LYS A 34 1.57 0.16 -0.88
CA LYS A 34 2.08 0.19 0.48
C LYS A 34 2.25 1.64 0.89
N VAL A 35 1.66 2.02 2.01
CA VAL A 35 1.60 3.41 2.45
C VAL A 35 1.91 3.49 3.94
N GLU A 36 2.73 4.46 4.32
CA GLU A 36 2.92 4.77 5.73
C GLU A 36 1.69 5.55 6.21
N VAL A 37 1.13 5.16 7.33
CA VAL A 37 -0.06 5.83 7.86
C VAL A 37 0.20 7.30 8.14
N SER A 38 1.44 7.66 8.49
CA SER A 38 1.82 9.06 8.70
C SER A 38 1.73 9.91 7.43
N ASP A 39 1.77 9.27 6.27
CA ASP A 39 1.65 9.94 4.97
C ASP A 39 0.23 9.88 4.41
N LEU A 40 -0.73 9.55 5.25
CA LEU A 40 -2.11 9.38 4.84
C LEU A 40 -3.00 10.33 5.63
N THR A 41 -3.93 10.95 4.94
CA THR A 41 -4.91 11.86 5.54
C THR A 41 -6.31 11.39 5.17
N VAL A 42 -7.20 11.39 6.13
CA VAL A 42 -8.59 10.98 5.91
C VAL A 42 -9.50 12.14 6.32
N GLY A 43 -10.23 12.66 5.36
CA GLY A 43 -11.20 13.72 5.62
C GLY A 43 -12.52 13.17 6.10
N GLU A 44 -13.29 13.99 6.79
CA GLU A 44 -14.61 13.61 7.31
C GLU A 44 -15.59 13.28 6.20
N SER A 45 -15.37 13.79 5.01
CA SER A 45 -16.21 13.49 3.84
C SER A 45 -15.89 12.15 3.20
N GLY A 46 -14.90 11.44 3.73
CA GLY A 46 -14.46 10.17 3.14
C GLY A 46 -13.38 10.32 2.09
N LEU A 47 -12.79 11.52 2.00
CA LEU A 47 -11.68 11.74 1.08
C LEU A 47 -10.40 11.21 1.69
N VAL A 48 -9.65 10.42 0.94
CA VAL A 48 -8.39 9.83 1.38
C VAL A 48 -7.27 10.34 0.49
N GLN A 49 -6.24 10.89 1.11
CA GLN A 49 -5.04 11.33 0.41
C GLN A 49 -3.85 10.60 0.98
N TYR A 50 -2.98 10.13 0.12
CA TYR A 50 -1.74 9.51 0.60
C TYR A 50 -0.60 9.77 -0.37
N THR A 51 0.61 9.59 0.15
CA THR A 51 1.83 9.72 -0.65
C THR A 51 2.51 8.38 -0.69
N CYS A 52 2.98 7.99 -1.84
CA CYS A 52 3.73 6.76 -2.02
C CYS A 52 4.82 6.94 -3.06
N TYR A 53 5.75 5.99 -3.09
CA TYR A 53 6.80 5.98 -4.09
C TYR A 53 6.46 4.96 -5.17
N LEU A 54 6.50 5.40 -6.41
CA LEU A 54 6.33 4.53 -7.56
C LEU A 54 7.42 4.82 -8.56
N ALA A 55 8.18 3.80 -8.92
CA ALA A 55 9.29 3.91 -9.87
C ALA A 55 10.27 5.04 -9.48
N GLY A 56 10.53 5.19 -8.19
CA GLY A 56 11.45 6.20 -7.69
C GLY A 56 10.90 7.60 -7.62
N VAL A 57 9.62 7.77 -7.91
CA VAL A 57 8.97 9.08 -7.90
C VAL A 57 7.93 9.13 -6.79
N CYS A 58 7.95 10.23 -6.04
CA CYS A 58 6.93 10.47 -5.02
C CYS A 58 5.63 10.84 -5.69
N ARG A 59 4.57 10.13 -5.37
CA ARG A 59 3.23 10.36 -5.92
C ARG A 59 2.25 10.69 -4.84
N HIS A 60 1.44 11.70 -5.11
CA HIS A 60 0.32 12.07 -4.25
C HIS A 60 -0.94 11.48 -4.88
N VAL A 61 -1.66 10.69 -4.11
CA VAL A 61 -2.83 9.98 -4.59
C VAL A 61 -4.04 10.41 -3.81
N LEU A 62 -5.14 10.60 -4.52
CA LEU A 62 -6.41 11.00 -3.96
C LEU A 62 -7.45 9.94 -4.31
N THR A 63 -8.16 9.46 -3.33
CA THR A 63 -9.24 8.52 -3.54
C THR A 63 -10.36 8.77 -2.53
N ARG A 64 -11.41 7.97 -2.58
CA ARG A 64 -12.50 8.05 -1.62
C ARG A 64 -12.62 6.73 -0.90
N VAL A 65 -13.04 6.79 0.35
CA VAL A 65 -13.27 5.60 1.16
C VAL A 65 -14.18 4.60 0.43
N SER A 66 -15.19 5.11 -0.28
CA SER A 66 -16.11 4.25 -1.02
C SER A 66 -15.43 3.44 -2.12
N GLU A 67 -14.28 3.89 -2.61
CA GLU A 67 -13.51 3.21 -3.63
C GLU A 67 -12.46 2.26 -3.04
N VAL A 68 -12.30 2.26 -1.74
CA VAL A 68 -11.35 1.37 -1.07
C VAL A 68 -11.94 -0.02 -0.97
N VAL A 69 -11.22 -0.99 -1.49
CA VAL A 69 -11.63 -2.39 -1.50
C VAL A 69 -11.23 -3.07 -0.20
N LYS A 70 -9.99 -2.85 0.21
CA LYS A 70 -9.50 -3.42 1.47
C LYS A 70 -8.27 -2.67 1.97
N VAL A 71 -8.02 -2.83 3.26
CA VAL A 71 -6.82 -2.32 3.93
C VAL A 71 -6.24 -3.47 4.73
N GLU A 72 -4.95 -3.71 4.55
CA GLU A 72 -4.25 -4.78 5.24
C GLU A 72 -3.12 -4.20 6.06
N SER A 73 -2.90 -4.73 7.24
CA SER A 73 -1.72 -4.33 8.02
C SER A 73 -0.47 -4.92 7.41
N VAL A 74 0.61 -4.15 7.46
CA VAL A 74 1.91 -4.59 6.97
C VAL A 74 2.88 -4.47 8.13
N ILE A 75 3.46 -5.59 8.50
CA ILE A 75 4.47 -5.60 9.57
C ILE A 75 5.81 -5.37 8.89
N THR A 76 6.25 -4.13 8.94
CA THR A 76 7.41 -3.67 8.18
C THR A 76 8.66 -4.52 8.39
N ILE A 77 8.93 -4.90 9.61
CA ILE A 77 10.12 -5.70 9.92
C ILE A 77 10.01 -7.09 9.31
N ASP A 78 8.88 -7.73 9.49
CA ASP A 78 8.65 -9.07 8.95
C ASP A 78 8.64 -9.07 7.44
N ASP A 79 8.02 -8.05 6.86
CA ASP A 79 8.02 -7.89 5.41
C ASP A 79 9.40 -7.69 4.86
N TRP A 80 10.21 -6.91 5.55
CA TRP A 80 11.58 -6.69 5.14
C TRP A 80 12.37 -8.00 5.18
N ASN A 81 12.24 -8.74 6.27
CA ASN A 81 12.94 -10.01 6.42
C ASN A 81 12.51 -11.02 5.37
N PHE A 82 11.22 -11.08 5.10
CA PHE A 82 10.70 -11.97 4.08
C PHE A 82 11.22 -11.58 2.69
N ALA A 83 11.18 -10.31 2.38
CA ALA A 83 11.65 -9.82 1.09
C ALA A 83 13.13 -10.08 0.92
N GLN A 84 13.91 -9.88 1.97
CA GLN A 84 15.34 -10.13 1.94
C GLN A 84 15.62 -11.61 1.73
N SER A 85 14.92 -12.47 2.45
CA SER A 85 15.08 -13.90 2.32
C SER A 85 14.72 -14.41 0.93
N ALA A 86 13.64 -13.89 0.37
CA ALA A 86 13.22 -14.26 -0.98
C ALA A 86 14.24 -13.82 -2.01
N TRP A 87 14.78 -12.62 -1.84
CA TRP A 87 15.80 -12.09 -2.73
C TRP A 87 17.06 -12.95 -2.68
N ASP A 88 17.49 -13.30 -1.48
CA ASP A 88 18.66 -14.15 -1.28
C ASP A 88 18.48 -15.52 -1.93
N VAL A 89 17.33 -16.13 -1.75
CA VAL A 89 17.03 -17.40 -2.36
C VAL A 89 17.06 -17.32 -3.88
N MET A 90 16.50 -16.27 -4.43
CA MET A 90 16.52 -16.07 -5.88
C MET A 90 17.94 -15.94 -6.42
N HIS A 91 18.77 -15.23 -5.71
CA HIS A 91 20.17 -15.04 -6.15
C HIS A 91 20.96 -16.32 -6.04
N ASP A 92 20.75 -17.09 -4.97
CA ASP A 92 21.37 -18.37 -4.80
C ASP A 92 20.95 -19.36 -5.88
N MET A 93 19.66 -19.34 -6.21
CA MET A 93 19.14 -20.21 -7.25
C MET A 93 19.71 -19.92 -8.61
N HIS A 94 20.09 -18.69 -8.86
CA HIS A 94 20.73 -18.33 -10.10
C HIS A 94 22.24 -18.58 -10.07
N GLY A 95 22.75 -19.06 -8.98
CA GLY A 95 24.15 -19.39 -8.85
C GLY A 95 25.06 -18.20 -8.93
N LEU A 96 24.51 -17.13 -8.61
CA LEU A 96 25.21 -15.91 -8.70
C LEU A 96 25.79 -15.55 -7.46
N ARG A 97 25.61 -16.24 -6.99
CA ARG A 97 25.95 -15.92 -6.01
C ARG A 97 26.58 -16.58 -5.60
N GLY A 98 26.56 -16.74 -6.42
CA GLY A 98 26.75 -17.10 -6.46
C GLY A 98 26.57 -17.31 -6.22
N MET A 99 26.38 -17.31 -6.37
CA MET A 99 25.82 -17.20 -6.50
C MET A 99 25.75 -16.96 -6.18
#